data_bb2a101c02b2990ac90ca250e1510b7c
#
_entry.id   bb2a101c02b2990ac90ca250e1510b7c
#
_cell.length_a   1.000
_cell.length_b   1.000
_cell.length_c   1.000
_cell.angle_alpha   90.00
_cell.angle_beta   90.00
_cell.angle_gamma   90.00
#
_symmetry.space_group_name_H-M   'P 1'
#
loop_
_entity.id
_entity.type
_entity.pdbx_description
1 polymer ?
#
loop_
_entity_poly.entity_id
_entity_poly.type
_entity_poly.pdbx_seq_one_letter_code
_entity_poly.pdbx_strand_id
1 'polypeptide(L)'
;MIRSFFVTVFALLWSVICCVFALLVILLNKRAARWVLLRVGRSMWSRNMLRIIGNWKLNLSFEDADAEFHRWPAQAIFISNHASQLDINASASAIPLPIVYLSKDSIRKVPVLGLLNERVGTVFIDRSNPAAAKQSVDRLLDTLQRGISVIVYPEGTRTSDGSLRPFKKGAFHLALKGQVPVIPLHIHGTRHALPKGRFRVDANPVHVRFGAPITPPQEDTKAALESFVKQGYEAVERMRDWHLANVKTPD
;
A
#
# COMPACT_ATOMS: atom_id res chain seq x y z
N MET A 1 17.01 23.07 -2.20
CA MET A 1 16.93 22.64 -3.61
C MET A 1 18.02 21.63 -3.99
N ILE A 2 19.29 21.89 -3.74
CA ILE A 2 20.43 20.99 -4.08
C ILE A 2 20.24 19.58 -3.49
N ARG A 3 19.91 19.45 -2.19
CA ARG A 3 19.64 18.14 -1.55
C ARG A 3 18.53 17.36 -2.26
N SER A 4 17.40 17.99 -2.56
CA SER A 4 16.28 17.31 -3.24
C SER A 4 16.68 16.81 -4.63
N PHE A 5 17.51 17.54 -5.36
CA PHE A 5 18.05 17.12 -6.63
C PHE A 5 18.87 15.82 -6.49
N PHE A 6 19.86 15.78 -5.59
CA PHE A 6 20.67 14.59 -5.36
C PHE A 6 19.83 13.40 -4.87
N VAL A 7 18.90 13.63 -3.92
CA VAL A 7 18.00 12.59 -3.44
C VAL A 7 17.17 12.01 -4.58
N THR A 8 16.64 12.86 -5.47
CA THR A 8 15.86 12.39 -6.63
C THR A 8 16.72 11.59 -7.59
N VAL A 9 17.94 12.06 -7.90
CA VAL A 9 18.87 11.32 -8.77
C VAL A 9 19.21 9.96 -8.17
N PHE A 10 19.56 9.90 -6.89
CA PHE A 10 19.84 8.62 -6.21
C PHE A 10 18.63 7.70 -6.18
N ALA A 11 17.43 8.23 -5.94
CA ALA A 11 16.18 7.45 -5.95
C ALA A 11 15.89 6.85 -7.33
N LEU A 12 16.14 7.62 -8.40
CA LEU A 12 16.01 7.12 -9.78
C LEU A 12 17.04 6.04 -10.09
N LEU A 13 18.32 6.28 -9.78
CA LEU A 13 19.38 5.30 -9.98
C LEU A 13 19.09 4.00 -9.22
N TRP A 14 18.67 4.10 -7.95
CA TRP A 14 18.28 2.94 -7.17
C TRP A 14 17.09 2.18 -7.78
N SER A 15 16.09 2.90 -8.30
CA SER A 15 14.96 2.28 -9.00
C SER A 15 15.40 1.55 -10.27
N VAL A 16 16.33 2.13 -11.03
CA VAL A 16 16.91 1.48 -12.22
C VAL A 16 17.64 0.18 -11.82
N ILE A 17 18.48 0.22 -10.78
CA ILE A 17 19.20 -0.97 -10.28
C ILE A 17 18.20 -2.07 -9.88
N CYS A 18 17.15 -1.70 -9.14
CA CYS A 18 16.12 -2.66 -8.76
C CYS A 18 15.36 -3.22 -9.96
N CYS A 19 15.09 -2.41 -10.99
CA CYS A 19 14.45 -2.86 -12.23
C CYS A 19 15.35 -3.84 -13.00
N VAL A 20 16.64 -3.55 -13.12
CA VAL A 20 17.61 -4.46 -13.77
C VAL A 20 17.69 -5.78 -13.02
N PHE A 21 17.82 -5.74 -11.68
CA PHE A 21 17.77 -6.93 -10.84
C PHE A 21 16.50 -7.75 -11.08
N ALA A 22 15.35 -7.10 -11.09
CA ALA A 22 14.07 -7.76 -11.30
C ALA A 22 13.97 -8.42 -12.69
N LEU A 23 14.46 -7.76 -13.73
CA LEU A 23 14.53 -8.31 -15.08
C LEU A 23 15.43 -9.54 -15.15
N LEU A 24 16.63 -9.48 -14.53
CA LEU A 24 17.55 -10.62 -14.44
C LEU A 24 16.89 -11.82 -13.73
N VAL A 25 16.20 -11.59 -12.62
CA VAL A 25 15.47 -12.65 -11.90
C VAL A 25 14.39 -13.28 -12.80
N ILE A 26 13.66 -12.48 -13.58
CA ILE A 26 12.64 -12.97 -14.52
C ILE A 26 13.27 -13.81 -15.65
N LEU A 27 14.41 -13.37 -16.17
CA LEU A 27 15.12 -14.08 -17.24
C LEU A 27 15.67 -15.42 -16.77
N LEU A 28 16.27 -15.45 -15.57
CA LEU A 28 16.90 -16.66 -15.01
C LEU A 28 15.88 -17.70 -14.54
N ASN A 29 14.79 -17.29 -13.92
CA ASN A 29 13.77 -18.20 -13.43
C ASN A 29 12.37 -17.56 -13.37
N LYS A 30 11.61 -17.72 -14.45
CA LYS A 30 10.25 -17.18 -14.56
C LYS A 30 9.29 -17.69 -13.47
N ARG A 31 9.46 -18.91 -12.96
CA ARG A 31 8.58 -19.49 -11.93
C ARG A 31 8.87 -18.91 -10.56
N ALA A 32 10.14 -18.79 -10.19
CA ALA A 32 10.55 -18.22 -8.91
C ALA A 32 10.45 -16.69 -8.87
N ALA A 33 10.50 -16.02 -10.03
CA ALA A 33 10.57 -14.57 -10.14
C ALA A 33 9.49 -13.86 -9.31
N ARG A 34 8.26 -14.34 -9.36
CA ARG A 34 7.15 -13.74 -8.61
C ARG A 34 7.42 -13.69 -7.11
N TRP A 35 7.84 -14.81 -6.51
CA TRP A 35 8.10 -14.90 -5.08
C TRP A 35 9.33 -14.11 -4.66
N VAL A 36 10.39 -14.16 -5.48
CA VAL A 36 11.60 -13.37 -5.22
C VAL A 36 11.27 -11.88 -5.27
N LEU A 37 10.55 -11.42 -6.27
CA LEU A 37 10.18 -10.01 -6.40
C LEU A 37 9.24 -9.54 -5.29
N LEU A 38 8.28 -10.35 -4.88
CA LEU A 38 7.35 -10.00 -3.80
C LEU A 38 8.01 -9.97 -2.43
N ARG A 39 8.98 -10.84 -2.16
CA ARG A 39 9.65 -10.93 -0.85
C ARG A 39 10.92 -10.08 -0.76
N VAL A 40 11.79 -10.19 -1.76
CA VAL A 40 13.10 -9.54 -1.75
C VAL A 40 13.05 -8.19 -2.43
N GLY A 41 12.55 -8.14 -3.68
CA GLY A 41 12.52 -6.93 -4.49
C GLY A 41 11.73 -5.81 -3.84
N ARG A 42 10.58 -6.13 -3.27
CA ARG A 42 9.74 -5.19 -2.54
C ARG A 42 10.48 -4.56 -1.36
N SER A 43 11.02 -5.36 -0.45
CA SER A 43 11.69 -4.84 0.74
C SER A 43 12.99 -4.13 0.39
N MET A 44 13.74 -4.65 -0.57
CA MET A 44 14.97 -4.04 -1.04
C MET A 44 14.71 -2.66 -1.66
N TRP A 45 13.75 -2.55 -2.59
CA TRP A 45 13.40 -1.28 -3.22
C TRP A 45 12.81 -0.30 -2.20
N SER A 46 11.81 -0.72 -1.45
CA SER A 46 11.04 0.17 -0.59
C SER A 46 11.81 0.69 0.61
N ARG A 47 12.51 -0.18 1.34
CA ARG A 47 13.29 0.24 2.52
C ARG A 47 14.44 1.15 2.14
N ASN A 48 15.16 0.83 1.07
CA ASN A 48 16.25 1.67 0.63
C ASN A 48 15.76 2.99 0.02
N MET A 49 14.62 2.98 -0.66
CA MET A 49 13.98 4.22 -1.12
C MET A 49 13.69 5.15 0.06
N LEU A 50 13.07 4.66 1.14
CA LEU A 50 12.84 5.46 2.34
C LEU A 50 14.15 6.00 2.94
N ARG A 51 15.20 5.18 3.01
CA ARG A 51 16.52 5.59 3.51
C ARG A 51 17.17 6.66 2.65
N ILE A 52 17.16 6.52 1.34
CA ILE A 52 17.71 7.49 0.37
C ILE A 52 17.00 8.84 0.54
N ILE A 53 15.69 8.83 0.64
CA ILE A 53 14.88 10.04 0.70
C ILE A 53 15.09 10.81 2.01
N GLY A 54 15.42 10.16 3.12
CA GLY A 54 15.56 10.91 4.33
C GLY A 54 16.24 10.24 5.52
N ASN A 55 16.90 9.13 5.31
CA ASN A 55 17.52 8.38 6.42
C ASN A 55 16.50 8.03 7.52
N TRP A 56 15.29 7.66 7.12
CA TRP A 56 14.14 7.57 7.99
C TRP A 56 14.10 6.30 8.79
N LYS A 57 13.74 6.48 10.03
CA LYS A 57 13.26 5.38 10.85
C LYS A 57 11.80 5.14 10.48
N LEU A 58 11.50 3.95 10.01
CA LEU A 58 10.13 3.47 9.88
C LEU A 58 9.71 2.97 11.27
N ASN A 59 8.79 3.70 11.90
CA ASN A 59 8.27 3.34 13.21
C ASN A 59 6.97 2.55 13.02
N LEU A 60 6.92 1.35 13.59
CA LEU A 60 5.74 0.49 13.55
C LEU A 60 5.06 0.47 14.92
N SER A 61 3.75 0.58 14.93
CA SER A 61 2.93 0.42 16.14
C SER A 61 1.61 -0.27 15.80
N PHE A 62 0.95 -0.77 16.84
CA PHE A 62 -0.33 -1.46 16.74
C PHE A 62 -1.34 -0.74 17.62
N GLU A 63 -2.63 -0.74 17.23
CA GLU A 63 -3.70 -0.09 17.98
C GLU A 63 -3.93 -0.80 19.32
N ASP A 64 -3.80 -2.12 19.30
CA ASP A 64 -3.86 -2.96 20.49
C ASP A 64 -2.52 -3.71 20.60
N ALA A 65 -1.69 -3.26 21.56
CA ALA A 65 -0.38 -3.85 21.78
C ALA A 65 -0.45 -5.26 22.41
N ASP A 66 -1.57 -5.56 23.08
CA ASP A 66 -1.80 -6.82 23.80
C ASP A 66 -2.65 -7.82 23.00
N ALA A 67 -3.24 -7.38 21.87
CA ALA A 67 -3.99 -8.27 21.02
C ALA A 67 -3.07 -9.36 20.43
N GLU A 68 -3.59 -10.58 20.34
CA GLU A 68 -2.94 -11.74 19.67
C GLU A 68 -2.61 -11.49 18.18
N PHE A 69 -2.48 -10.23 17.78
CA PHE A 69 -2.14 -9.79 16.43
C PHE A 69 -0.69 -10.11 16.01
N HIS A 70 0.03 -10.88 16.85
CA HIS A 70 1.34 -11.40 16.48
C HIS A 70 1.28 -12.47 15.38
N ARG A 71 0.08 -12.97 15.04
CA ARG A 71 -0.12 -13.89 13.91
C ARG A 71 -0.84 -13.18 12.76
N TRP A 72 -0.06 -12.75 11.79
CA TRP A 72 -0.60 -12.27 10.54
C TRP A 72 -1.45 -13.37 9.88
N PRO A 73 -2.65 -13.07 9.35
CA PRO A 73 -3.41 -14.04 8.58
C PRO A 73 -2.61 -14.48 7.35
N ALA A 74 -2.93 -15.63 6.80
CA ALA A 74 -2.27 -16.17 5.59
C ALA A 74 -2.37 -15.16 4.43
N GLN A 75 -3.49 -14.42 4.37
CA GLN A 75 -3.76 -13.36 3.41
C GLN A 75 -4.76 -12.35 3.98
N ALA A 76 -4.68 -11.11 3.53
CA ALA A 76 -5.56 -10.02 3.95
C ALA A 76 -5.72 -8.96 2.86
N ILE A 77 -6.73 -8.13 3.02
CA ILE A 77 -6.83 -6.86 2.32
C ILE A 77 -6.43 -5.76 3.28
N PHE A 78 -5.32 -5.10 2.98
CA PHE A 78 -4.88 -3.93 3.72
C PHE A 78 -5.55 -2.67 3.18
N ILE A 79 -6.06 -1.82 4.06
CA ILE A 79 -6.60 -0.51 3.70
C ILE A 79 -5.83 0.59 4.40
N SER A 80 -5.54 1.68 3.71
CA SER A 80 -4.76 2.80 4.24
C SER A 80 -5.26 4.15 3.73
N ASN A 81 -4.97 5.22 4.48
CA ASN A 81 -4.99 6.59 3.96
C ASN A 81 -3.98 6.75 2.83
N HIS A 82 -4.16 7.79 2.00
CA HIS A 82 -3.24 8.09 0.91
C HIS A 82 -2.94 9.58 0.78
N ALA A 83 -1.75 10.00 1.14
CA ALA A 83 -1.34 11.40 1.16
C ALA A 83 -0.04 11.66 0.37
N SER A 84 0.76 10.61 0.11
CA SER A 84 2.05 10.72 -0.57
C SER A 84 2.30 9.55 -1.52
N GLN A 85 3.19 9.75 -2.48
CA GLN A 85 3.73 8.63 -3.27
C GLN A 85 4.53 7.65 -2.40
N LEU A 86 5.09 8.15 -1.31
CA LEU A 86 5.89 7.35 -0.37
C LEU A 86 5.06 6.39 0.49
N ASP A 87 3.74 6.52 0.50
CA ASP A 87 2.86 5.57 1.18
C ASP A 87 3.04 4.14 0.63
N ILE A 88 3.36 4.03 -0.67
CA ILE A 88 3.67 2.75 -1.32
C ILE A 88 4.93 2.13 -0.68
N ASN A 89 5.98 2.94 -0.48
CA ASN A 89 7.22 2.46 0.13
C ASN A 89 7.04 2.18 1.62
N ALA A 90 6.28 3.00 2.33
CA ALA A 90 5.98 2.81 3.75
C ALA A 90 5.20 1.52 3.99
N SER A 91 4.09 1.33 3.29
CA SER A 91 3.28 0.11 3.40
C SER A 91 4.02 -1.15 2.96
N ALA A 92 4.77 -1.07 1.84
CA ALA A 92 5.60 -2.20 1.37
C ALA A 92 6.70 -2.59 2.34
N SER A 93 7.22 -1.64 3.13
CA SER A 93 8.24 -1.88 4.14
C SER A 93 7.67 -2.39 5.46
N ALA A 94 6.45 -1.95 5.80
CA ALA A 94 5.79 -2.25 7.06
C ALA A 94 5.08 -3.62 7.06
N ILE A 95 4.40 -3.95 5.96
CA ILE A 95 3.61 -5.20 5.87
C ILE A 95 4.55 -6.39 5.65
N PRO A 96 4.55 -7.42 6.51
CA PRO A 96 5.46 -8.57 6.38
C PRO A 96 4.99 -9.62 5.36
N LEU A 97 3.73 -9.55 4.91
CA LEU A 97 3.16 -10.47 3.94
C LEU A 97 3.52 -10.12 2.50
N PRO A 98 3.51 -11.09 1.56
CA PRO A 98 3.53 -10.79 0.14
C PRO A 98 2.31 -9.94 -0.23
N ILE A 99 2.54 -8.76 -0.81
CA ILE A 99 1.46 -7.83 -1.18
C ILE A 99 1.58 -7.39 -2.64
N VAL A 100 0.42 -7.14 -3.24
CA VAL A 100 0.29 -6.40 -4.50
C VAL A 100 -0.60 -5.18 -4.30
N TYR A 101 -0.50 -4.25 -5.23
CA TYR A 101 -1.26 -3.01 -5.22
C TYR A 101 -2.39 -3.05 -6.24
N LEU A 102 -3.48 -2.36 -5.92
CA LEU A 102 -4.46 -1.97 -6.92
C LEU A 102 -4.01 -0.66 -7.56
N SER A 103 -3.49 -0.73 -8.76
CA SER A 103 -2.87 0.39 -9.48
C SER A 103 -3.77 0.96 -10.56
N LYS A 104 -3.54 2.23 -10.91
CA LYS A 104 -4.18 2.85 -12.07
C LYS A 104 -3.63 2.26 -13.37
N ASP A 105 -4.50 2.04 -14.38
CA ASP A 105 -4.10 1.46 -15.67
C ASP A 105 -2.97 2.24 -16.37
N SER A 106 -2.89 3.56 -16.19
CA SER A 106 -1.78 4.36 -16.75
C SER A 106 -0.38 3.90 -16.30
N ILE A 107 -0.24 3.26 -15.14
CA ILE A 107 1.04 2.72 -14.66
C ILE A 107 1.47 1.51 -15.49
N ARG A 108 0.54 0.74 -16.03
CA ARG A 108 0.81 -0.39 -16.93
C ARG A 108 1.59 0.04 -18.17
N LYS A 109 1.35 1.27 -18.63
CA LYS A 109 1.97 1.84 -19.85
C LYS A 109 3.39 2.36 -19.63
N VAL A 110 3.85 2.44 -18.36
CA VAL A 110 5.21 2.87 -18.06
C VAL A 110 6.17 1.71 -18.36
N PRO A 111 7.14 1.90 -19.26
CA PRO A 111 8.10 0.86 -19.63
C PRO A 111 8.78 0.26 -18.40
N VAL A 112 9.08 -1.03 -18.43
CA VAL A 112 9.68 -1.82 -17.35
C VAL A 112 8.81 -1.88 -16.09
N LEU A 113 8.36 -0.73 -15.55
CA LEU A 113 7.55 -0.67 -14.34
C LEU A 113 6.20 -1.39 -14.52
N GLY A 114 5.53 -1.17 -15.64
CA GLY A 114 4.28 -1.87 -15.98
C GLY A 114 4.51 -3.38 -16.08
N LEU A 115 5.53 -3.81 -16.82
CA LEU A 115 5.90 -5.21 -16.94
C LEU A 115 6.20 -5.87 -15.59
N LEU A 116 6.99 -5.23 -14.73
CA LEU A 116 7.34 -5.76 -13.42
C LEU A 116 6.10 -5.89 -12.53
N ASN A 117 5.24 -4.87 -12.52
CA ASN A 117 4.00 -4.90 -11.77
C ASN A 117 3.06 -6.02 -12.24
N GLU A 118 2.94 -6.23 -13.56
CA GLU A 118 2.17 -7.37 -14.10
C GLU A 118 2.74 -8.72 -13.66
N ARG A 119 4.06 -8.88 -13.68
CA ARG A 119 4.73 -10.14 -13.30
C ARG A 119 4.55 -10.49 -11.83
N VAL A 120 4.52 -9.50 -10.95
CA VAL A 120 4.24 -9.76 -9.52
C VAL A 120 2.74 -9.94 -9.24
N GLY A 121 1.86 -9.61 -10.18
CA GLY A 121 0.41 -9.78 -10.05
C GLY A 121 -0.34 -8.53 -9.60
N THR A 122 0.27 -7.35 -9.74
CA THR A 122 -0.44 -6.08 -9.55
C THR A 122 -1.65 -6.03 -10.49
N VAL A 123 -2.80 -5.70 -9.95
CA VAL A 123 -4.02 -5.53 -10.74
C VAL A 123 -4.17 -4.06 -11.12
N PHE A 124 -4.29 -3.82 -12.43
CA PHE A 124 -4.54 -2.50 -12.96
C PHE A 124 -6.03 -2.29 -13.15
N ILE A 125 -6.52 -1.14 -12.72
CA ILE A 125 -7.93 -0.76 -12.84
C ILE A 125 -8.08 0.49 -13.69
N ASP A 126 -8.94 0.38 -14.68
CA ASP A 126 -9.52 1.55 -15.34
C ASP A 126 -10.78 1.95 -14.57
N ARG A 127 -10.68 3.06 -13.85
CA ARG A 127 -11.78 3.58 -13.02
C ARG A 127 -12.89 4.25 -13.82
N SER A 128 -12.67 4.48 -15.10
CA SER A 128 -13.67 5.04 -16.02
C SER A 128 -14.57 3.97 -16.65
N ASN A 129 -14.18 2.68 -16.54
CA ASN A 129 -14.91 1.55 -17.13
C ASN A 129 -15.43 0.59 -16.05
N PRO A 130 -16.75 0.58 -15.75
CA PRO A 130 -17.35 -0.31 -14.74
C PRO A 130 -17.16 -1.81 -15.04
N ALA A 131 -17.18 -2.22 -16.31
CA ALA A 131 -16.97 -3.62 -16.71
C ALA A 131 -15.53 -4.07 -16.43
N ALA A 132 -14.54 -3.22 -16.71
CA ALA A 132 -13.14 -3.46 -16.38
C ALA A 132 -12.92 -3.52 -14.86
N ALA A 133 -13.68 -2.75 -14.09
CA ALA A 133 -13.64 -2.81 -12.63
C ALA A 133 -14.07 -4.18 -12.08
N LYS A 134 -15.14 -4.78 -12.65
CA LYS A 134 -15.59 -6.14 -12.28
C LYS A 134 -14.51 -7.21 -12.54
N GLN A 135 -13.91 -7.19 -13.74
CA GLN A 135 -12.81 -8.12 -14.08
C GLN A 135 -11.59 -7.94 -13.17
N SER A 136 -11.34 -6.70 -12.71
CA SER A 136 -10.26 -6.44 -11.76
C SER A 136 -10.51 -7.08 -10.39
N VAL A 137 -11.76 -7.15 -9.95
CA VAL A 137 -12.14 -7.85 -8.71
C VAL A 137 -11.84 -9.35 -8.83
N ASP A 138 -12.21 -9.99 -9.94
CA ASP A 138 -11.96 -11.43 -10.14
C ASP A 138 -10.46 -11.74 -10.14
N ARG A 139 -9.65 -10.91 -10.81
CA ARG A 139 -8.16 -11.04 -10.76
C ARG A 139 -7.58 -10.86 -9.36
N LEU A 140 -8.17 -9.98 -8.55
CA LEU A 140 -7.75 -9.78 -7.17
C LEU A 140 -8.14 -10.98 -6.29
N LEU A 141 -9.29 -11.59 -6.53
CA LEU A 141 -9.69 -12.83 -5.86
C LEU A 141 -8.70 -13.96 -6.16
N ASP A 142 -8.33 -14.15 -7.43
CA ASP A 142 -7.28 -15.11 -7.83
C ASP A 142 -5.95 -14.83 -7.12
N THR A 143 -5.61 -13.57 -6.93
CA THR A 143 -4.38 -13.15 -6.25
C THR A 143 -4.43 -13.52 -4.77
N LEU A 144 -5.55 -13.27 -4.10
CA LEU A 144 -5.79 -13.67 -2.72
C LEU A 144 -5.72 -15.20 -2.56
N GLN A 145 -6.39 -15.97 -3.43
CA GLN A 145 -6.38 -17.44 -3.40
C GLN A 145 -4.96 -18.03 -3.53
N ARG A 146 -4.04 -17.30 -4.11
CA ARG A 146 -2.61 -17.68 -4.18
C ARG A 146 -1.80 -17.30 -2.95
N GLY A 147 -2.43 -16.87 -1.86
CA GLY A 147 -1.77 -16.46 -0.62
C GLY A 147 -1.05 -15.10 -0.70
N ILE A 148 -1.45 -14.23 -1.65
CA ILE A 148 -0.89 -12.90 -1.81
C ILE A 148 -1.92 -11.89 -1.36
N SER A 149 -1.55 -11.07 -0.39
CA SER A 149 -2.39 -10.00 0.14
C SER A 149 -2.50 -8.83 -0.84
N VAL A 150 -3.54 -8.03 -0.67
CA VAL A 150 -3.79 -6.86 -1.51
C VAL A 150 -3.78 -5.62 -0.63
N ILE A 151 -3.11 -4.56 -1.05
CA ILE A 151 -3.26 -3.25 -0.41
C ILE A 151 -4.04 -2.30 -1.30
N VAL A 152 -4.98 -1.61 -0.71
CA VAL A 152 -5.86 -0.65 -1.37
C VAL A 152 -5.84 0.67 -0.60
N TYR A 153 -5.80 1.77 -1.34
CA TYR A 153 -6.07 3.10 -0.81
C TYR A 153 -7.51 3.47 -1.16
N PRO A 154 -8.48 3.23 -0.26
CA PRO A 154 -9.91 3.27 -0.62
C PRO A 154 -10.42 4.69 -0.91
N GLU A 155 -9.69 5.72 -0.54
CA GLU A 155 -9.95 7.11 -0.96
C GLU A 155 -9.89 7.29 -2.49
N GLY A 156 -9.13 6.45 -3.17
CA GLY A 156 -8.98 6.44 -4.63
C GLY A 156 -8.10 7.55 -5.20
N THR A 157 -7.64 8.49 -4.41
CA THR A 157 -6.68 9.54 -4.79
C THR A 157 -5.95 10.04 -3.57
N ARG A 158 -4.75 10.63 -3.76
CA ARG A 158 -3.99 11.26 -2.67
C ARG A 158 -4.66 12.55 -2.21
N THR A 159 -4.67 12.79 -0.89
CA THR A 159 -5.02 14.09 -0.30
C THR A 159 -3.80 15.01 -0.25
N SER A 160 -4.01 16.31 -0.31
CA SER A 160 -2.92 17.31 -0.21
C SER A 160 -2.75 17.83 1.21
N ASP A 161 -3.82 17.83 1.99
CA ASP A 161 -3.91 18.36 3.35
C ASP A 161 -3.76 17.29 4.44
N GLY A 162 -3.80 16.00 4.05
CA GLY A 162 -3.76 14.88 4.99
C GLY A 162 -5.12 14.53 5.60
N SER A 163 -6.19 15.19 5.17
CA SER A 163 -7.55 14.81 5.55
C SER A 163 -7.89 13.41 5.03
N LEU A 164 -8.67 12.66 5.77
CA LEU A 164 -9.19 11.37 5.36
C LEU A 164 -10.46 11.58 4.52
N ARG A 165 -10.46 11.04 3.31
CA ARG A 165 -11.62 11.10 2.41
C ARG A 165 -12.53 9.88 2.60
N PRO A 166 -13.82 10.00 2.25
CA PRO A 166 -14.74 8.86 2.29
C PRO A 166 -14.19 7.65 1.52
N PHE A 167 -14.33 6.47 2.10
CA PHE A 167 -13.84 5.24 1.51
C PHE A 167 -14.79 4.70 0.45
N LYS A 168 -14.21 4.25 -0.67
CA LYS A 168 -14.92 3.54 -1.73
C LYS A 168 -15.14 2.08 -1.34
N LYS A 169 -16.27 1.52 -1.73
CA LYS A 169 -16.72 0.17 -1.37
C LYS A 169 -15.87 -0.97 -1.97
N GLY A 170 -15.03 -0.72 -2.99
CA GLY A 170 -14.36 -1.76 -3.79
C GLY A 170 -13.46 -2.72 -3.00
N ALA A 171 -12.67 -2.23 -2.05
CA ALA A 171 -11.83 -3.08 -1.20
C ALA A 171 -12.68 -3.99 -0.29
N PHE A 172 -13.78 -3.47 0.22
CA PHE A 172 -14.70 -4.18 1.11
C PHE A 172 -15.54 -5.21 0.37
N HIS A 173 -15.98 -4.92 -0.86
CA HIS A 173 -16.59 -5.92 -1.74
C HIS A 173 -15.63 -7.08 -2.04
N LEU A 174 -14.35 -6.78 -2.27
CA LEU A 174 -13.33 -7.81 -2.48
C LEU A 174 -13.16 -8.68 -1.24
N ALA A 175 -13.09 -8.05 -0.05
CA ALA A 175 -12.98 -8.76 1.23
C ALA A 175 -14.19 -9.68 1.49
N LEU A 176 -15.39 -9.16 1.24
CA LEU A 176 -16.63 -9.89 1.37
C LEU A 176 -16.65 -11.12 0.45
N LYS A 177 -16.35 -10.95 -0.84
CA LYS A 177 -16.31 -12.06 -1.81
C LYS A 177 -15.22 -13.07 -1.52
N GLY A 178 -14.07 -12.63 -1.08
CA GLY A 178 -12.92 -13.49 -0.75
C GLY A 178 -12.99 -14.09 0.64
N GLN A 179 -13.92 -13.66 1.50
CA GLN A 179 -14.00 -14.02 2.92
C GLN A 179 -12.64 -13.89 3.62
N VAL A 180 -11.93 -12.79 3.32
CA VAL A 180 -10.62 -12.46 3.90
C VAL A 180 -10.71 -11.22 4.78
N PRO A 181 -9.95 -11.15 5.89
CA PRO A 181 -10.00 -10.00 6.78
C PRO A 181 -9.49 -8.74 6.11
N VAL A 182 -10.06 -7.60 6.51
CA VAL A 182 -9.53 -6.27 6.21
C VAL A 182 -8.66 -5.82 7.37
N ILE A 183 -7.42 -5.45 7.08
CA ILE A 183 -6.49 -4.90 8.07
C ILE A 183 -6.31 -3.41 7.79
N PRO A 184 -6.86 -2.54 8.64
CA PRO A 184 -6.67 -1.11 8.51
C PRO A 184 -5.27 -0.71 8.98
N LEU A 185 -4.67 0.26 8.31
CA LEU A 185 -3.45 0.91 8.75
C LEU A 185 -3.49 2.41 8.44
N HIS A 186 -2.78 3.20 9.23
CA HIS A 186 -2.58 4.61 8.97
C HIS A 186 -1.11 4.92 8.81
N ILE A 187 -0.77 5.66 7.73
CA ILE A 187 0.59 6.10 7.41
C ILE A 187 0.70 7.58 7.70
N HIS A 188 1.66 7.94 8.56
CA HIS A 188 1.94 9.32 8.96
C HIS A 188 3.37 9.72 8.59
N GLY A 189 3.61 11.00 8.30
CA GLY A 189 4.92 11.58 8.01
C GLY A 189 5.29 11.61 6.52
N THR A 190 4.78 10.70 5.70
CA THR A 190 5.09 10.62 4.26
C THR A 190 4.68 11.88 3.50
N ARG A 191 3.57 12.53 3.86
CA ARG A 191 3.08 13.76 3.26
C ARG A 191 4.04 14.94 3.49
N HIS A 192 4.61 15.04 4.68
CA HIS A 192 5.59 16.08 5.01
C HIS A 192 6.89 15.86 4.24
N ALA A 193 7.25 14.60 4.05
CA ALA A 193 8.46 14.23 3.33
C ALA A 193 8.38 14.43 1.81
N LEU A 194 7.27 14.06 1.20
CA LEU A 194 7.02 14.26 -0.23
C LEU A 194 5.55 14.62 -0.44
N PRO A 195 5.20 15.91 -0.37
CA PRO A 195 3.85 16.38 -0.62
C PRO A 195 3.38 16.09 -2.05
N LYS A 196 2.07 15.91 -2.22
CA LYS A 196 1.46 15.73 -3.54
C LYS A 196 1.76 16.94 -4.44
N GLY A 197 2.28 16.66 -5.64
CA GLY A 197 2.58 17.71 -6.65
C GLY A 197 3.87 18.51 -6.40
N ARG A 198 4.67 18.12 -5.42
CA ARG A 198 5.98 18.75 -5.18
C ARG A 198 7.11 17.76 -5.42
N PHE A 199 8.26 18.28 -5.88
CA PHE A 199 9.50 17.52 -6.06
C PHE A 199 10.49 17.73 -4.89
N ARG A 200 10.13 18.59 -3.93
CA ARG A 200 10.95 18.81 -2.75
C ARG A 200 10.78 17.63 -1.81
N VAL A 201 11.90 17.03 -1.44
CA VAL A 201 11.95 15.90 -0.50
C VAL A 201 12.59 16.38 0.79
N ASP A 202 11.83 16.31 1.88
CA ASP A 202 12.30 16.65 3.22
C ASP A 202 12.44 15.38 4.07
N ALA A 203 13.45 15.32 4.94
CA ALA A 203 13.61 14.22 5.86
C ALA A 203 12.53 14.30 6.92
N ASN A 204 11.76 13.24 7.05
CA ASN A 204 10.71 13.18 8.06
C ASN A 204 10.49 11.72 8.50
N PRO A 205 10.41 11.43 9.81
CA PRO A 205 10.09 10.10 10.29
C PRO A 205 8.77 9.61 9.72
N VAL A 206 8.73 8.33 9.36
CA VAL A 206 7.51 7.69 8.90
C VAL A 206 7.01 6.73 9.96
N HIS A 207 5.74 6.85 10.29
CA HIS A 207 5.05 6.00 11.23
C HIS A 207 3.96 5.23 10.52
N VAL A 208 3.86 3.93 10.79
CA VAL A 208 2.78 3.07 10.31
C VAL A 208 2.16 2.40 11.53
N ARG A 209 0.88 2.67 11.73
CA ARG A 209 0.09 2.07 12.79
C ARG A 209 -0.93 1.11 12.20
N PHE A 210 -0.97 -0.09 12.73
CA PHE A 210 -1.92 -1.13 12.32
C PHE A 210 -3.08 -1.21 13.32
N GLY A 211 -4.29 -1.32 12.80
CA GLY A 211 -5.48 -1.64 13.58
C GLY A 211 -5.79 -3.13 13.57
N ALA A 212 -6.71 -3.55 14.41
CA ALA A 212 -7.17 -4.93 14.48
C ALA A 212 -7.79 -5.41 13.16
N PRO A 213 -7.66 -6.69 12.79
CA PRO A 213 -8.34 -7.24 11.64
C PRO A 213 -9.87 -7.14 11.77
N ILE A 214 -10.51 -6.66 10.73
CA ILE A 214 -11.98 -6.58 10.64
C ILE A 214 -12.45 -7.76 9.79
N THR A 215 -13.23 -8.65 10.40
CA THR A 215 -13.80 -9.81 9.72
C THR A 215 -14.93 -9.35 8.78
N PRO A 216 -14.97 -9.84 7.53
CA PRO A 216 -16.06 -9.53 6.63
C PRO A 216 -17.38 -10.13 7.17
N PRO A 217 -18.51 -9.44 6.95
CA PRO A 217 -19.81 -10.00 7.32
C PRO A 217 -20.12 -11.26 6.50
N GLN A 218 -20.94 -12.15 7.05
CA GLN A 218 -21.38 -13.35 6.34
C GLN A 218 -22.46 -13.02 5.29
N GLU A 219 -23.23 -11.98 5.53
CA GLU A 219 -24.29 -11.54 4.63
C GLU A 219 -23.77 -10.54 3.58
N ASP A 220 -24.08 -10.81 2.30
CA ASP A 220 -23.82 -9.88 1.19
C ASP A 220 -25.01 -8.94 0.97
N THR A 221 -25.37 -8.18 2.02
CA THR A 221 -26.42 -7.14 1.95
C THR A 221 -25.79 -5.76 1.80
N LYS A 222 -26.54 -4.83 1.22
CA LYS A 222 -26.11 -3.43 1.10
C LYS A 222 -25.80 -2.81 2.47
N ALA A 223 -26.63 -3.12 3.48
CA ALA A 223 -26.46 -2.60 4.84
C ALA A 223 -25.20 -3.17 5.51
N ALA A 224 -24.95 -4.48 5.38
CA ALA A 224 -23.77 -5.12 5.91
C ALA A 224 -22.48 -4.56 5.27
N LEU A 225 -22.49 -4.35 3.96
CA LEU A 225 -21.36 -3.73 3.26
C LEU A 225 -21.14 -2.28 3.71
N GLU A 226 -22.17 -1.48 3.87
CA GLU A 226 -22.07 -0.08 4.35
C GLU A 226 -21.51 -0.02 5.77
N SER A 227 -21.97 -0.90 6.66
CA SER A 227 -21.42 -1.05 8.01
C SER A 227 -19.94 -1.46 7.97
N PHE A 228 -19.56 -2.38 7.11
CA PHE A 228 -18.18 -2.85 6.95
C PHE A 228 -17.24 -1.74 6.45
N VAL A 229 -17.69 -0.93 5.48
CA VAL A 229 -16.95 0.25 5.01
C VAL A 229 -16.77 1.27 6.13
N LYS A 230 -17.84 1.52 6.91
CA LYS A 230 -17.82 2.43 8.05
C LYS A 230 -16.82 1.98 9.12
N GLN A 231 -16.82 0.70 9.50
CA GLN A 231 -15.84 0.13 10.44
C GLN A 231 -14.40 0.35 9.98
N GLY A 232 -14.12 0.08 8.69
CA GLY A 232 -12.79 0.31 8.12
C GLY A 232 -12.37 1.78 8.12
N TYR A 233 -13.29 2.69 7.80
CA TYR A 233 -13.04 4.13 7.85
C TYR A 233 -12.72 4.59 9.27
N GLU A 234 -13.58 4.27 10.23
CA GLU A 234 -13.43 4.65 11.64
C GLU A 234 -12.13 4.09 12.25
N ALA A 235 -11.72 2.88 11.87
CA ALA A 235 -10.45 2.31 12.32
C ALA A 235 -9.25 3.13 11.82
N VAL A 236 -9.22 3.52 10.54
CA VAL A 236 -8.14 4.37 10.00
C VAL A 236 -8.20 5.78 10.62
N GLU A 237 -9.40 6.31 10.86
CA GLU A 237 -9.61 7.61 11.49
C GLU A 237 -9.08 7.64 12.94
N ARG A 238 -9.41 6.65 13.76
CA ARG A 238 -8.85 6.54 15.14
C ARG A 238 -7.32 6.51 15.14
N MET A 239 -6.71 5.77 14.21
CA MET A 239 -5.25 5.71 14.10
C MET A 239 -4.65 7.04 13.63
N ARG A 240 -5.34 7.78 12.75
CA ARG A 240 -4.96 9.14 12.36
C ARG A 240 -4.96 10.06 13.58
N ASP A 241 -6.03 10.06 14.34
CA ASP A 241 -6.19 10.92 15.50
C ASP A 241 -5.16 10.59 16.58
N TRP A 242 -4.86 9.31 16.77
CA TRP A 242 -3.76 8.89 17.63
C TRP A 242 -2.41 9.45 17.16
N HIS A 243 -2.10 9.39 15.85
CA HIS A 243 -0.86 9.96 15.32
C HIS A 243 -0.78 11.46 15.53
N LEU A 244 -1.88 12.20 15.32
CA LEU A 244 -1.94 13.64 15.51
C LEU A 244 -1.72 14.03 16.98
N ALA A 245 -2.17 13.21 17.91
CA ALA A 245 -2.00 13.45 19.36
C ALA A 245 -0.61 13.04 19.87
N ASN A 246 0.04 12.01 19.30
CA ASN A 246 1.21 11.37 19.91
C ASN A 246 2.50 11.50 19.09
N VAL A 247 2.42 11.89 17.83
CA VAL A 247 3.59 12.00 16.95
C VAL A 247 3.79 13.46 16.54
N LYS A 248 4.88 14.05 17.04
CA LYS A 248 5.27 15.41 16.65
C LYS A 248 5.66 15.40 15.16
N THR A 249 4.98 16.18 14.36
CA THR A 249 5.43 16.53 13.02
C THR A 249 6.41 17.69 13.12
N PRO A 250 7.51 17.70 12.37
CA PRO A 250 8.29 18.92 12.20
C PRO A 250 7.41 19.99 11.55
N ASP A 251 7.47 21.19 12.07
CA ASP A 251 6.84 22.40 11.50
C ASP A 251 7.38 22.70 10.09
#